data_568273aa923398c8d7ea38c6ff1025ba
#
_entry.id   568273aa923398c8d7ea38c6ff1025ba
#
_cell.length_a   1.000
_cell.length_b   1.000
_cell.length_c   1.000
_cell.angle_alpha   90.00
_cell.angle_beta   90.00
_cell.angle_gamma   90.00
#
_symmetry.space_group_name_H-M   'P 1'
#
loop_
_entity.id
_entity.type
_entity.pdbx_description
1 polymer ?
#
loop_
_entity_poly.entity_id
_entity_poly.type
_entity_poly.pdbx_seq_one_letter_code
_entity_poly.pdbx_strand_id
1 'polypeptide(L)'
;MATPVKRKPAASKKVTAKPAKKVAAPKRPAKKVIARKSAIKKSAATNGKGVIGVVGMAVMGRNLALNIESRGHVVSIFNRSREKTDEVIKDNPTAKFVPSYTIEKFVASLEKPRRILLMVQAGAGTDAVIAELKPLLSKGDVLIDGGNTNFKDTIRRNQELAKAGLHFIGTGVSGGEEGALHGPSIMPGGPRDAYDLVEPILTEIAAKAPDGEPCVAYMGDDGAGHYVKMVHNGIEYGDMQLIAESYSVLKHVLGLSNKELTKVYRKWNEGELDSYLIEITTTIFQKKDEETGKDLVDVILDRAAQKGTGKWTSQSALDLGVPLPLITEAVFARVLSSLKDERVAASHYLHGPKTKAFKGDRKAFIESVRRALYLSKIVSYAQGFAQLRAAAQEYQWKLDYGTIAKIWRGGCIIRARFLQDITDAYKHDDKLANLLLAPTFGKVAQKYQEALREVVATAVRLGVPVPGFSSAIAYYDGYRSERLPANLIQAQRDLFGAHTFERIDKLGSFHANWN
;
A
#
# COMPACT_ATOMS: atom_id res chain seq x y z
N MET A 1 -42.21 9.42 -53.63
CA MET A 1 -42.91 10.71 -53.39
C MET A 1 -43.89 10.48 -52.25
N ALA A 2 -43.58 10.97 -51.08
CA ALA A 2 -44.54 11.11 -49.96
C ALA A 2 -43.99 12.21 -49.03
N THR A 3 -44.78 13.26 -48.88
CA THR A 3 -44.54 14.54 -48.24
C THR A 3 -44.57 14.43 -46.71
N PRO A 4 -43.79 15.26 -45.97
CA PRO A 4 -43.77 15.20 -44.51
C PRO A 4 -44.88 16.04 -43.86
N VAL A 5 -45.56 15.47 -42.88
CA VAL A 5 -46.60 16.11 -42.05
C VAL A 5 -45.95 16.95 -40.95
N LYS A 6 -46.21 18.26 -40.96
CA LYS A 6 -45.88 19.22 -39.91
C LYS A 6 -46.84 19.07 -38.72
N ARG A 7 -46.34 18.81 -37.51
CA ARG A 7 -47.09 18.96 -36.25
C ARG A 7 -46.77 20.31 -35.59
N LYS A 8 -47.82 21.07 -35.24
CA LYS A 8 -47.77 22.34 -34.50
C LYS A 8 -47.49 22.10 -33.01
N PRO A 9 -46.82 23.03 -32.33
CA PRO A 9 -46.57 22.93 -30.89
C PRO A 9 -47.79 23.35 -30.07
N ALA A 10 -48.08 22.62 -28.99
CA ALA A 10 -49.16 22.89 -28.04
C ALA A 10 -48.70 23.95 -27.00
N ALA A 11 -49.62 24.87 -26.67
CA ALA A 11 -49.42 25.99 -25.77
C ALA A 11 -49.27 25.56 -24.29
N SER A 12 -48.27 26.09 -23.60
CA SER A 12 -48.04 25.91 -22.17
C SER A 12 -48.94 26.85 -21.35
N LYS A 13 -49.76 26.29 -20.48
CA LYS A 13 -50.48 27.04 -19.43
C LYS A 13 -49.54 27.32 -18.27
N LYS A 14 -49.35 28.62 -17.96
CA LYS A 14 -48.71 29.06 -16.74
C LYS A 14 -49.58 28.73 -15.53
N VAL A 15 -49.06 27.96 -14.58
CA VAL A 15 -49.64 27.79 -13.24
C VAL A 15 -48.84 28.63 -12.28
N THR A 16 -49.48 29.62 -11.68
CA THR A 16 -48.95 30.48 -10.63
C THR A 16 -48.97 29.72 -9.31
N ALA A 17 -47.78 29.46 -8.74
CA ALA A 17 -47.67 28.86 -7.41
C ALA A 17 -47.63 29.95 -6.32
N LYS A 18 -48.51 29.81 -5.31
CA LYS A 18 -48.49 30.61 -4.05
C LYS A 18 -47.29 30.24 -3.19
N PRO A 19 -46.73 31.18 -2.42
CA PRO A 19 -45.54 30.92 -1.57
C PRO A 19 -45.90 30.02 -0.37
N ALA A 20 -45.17 28.93 -0.20
CA ALA A 20 -45.28 28.02 0.94
C ALA A 20 -44.59 28.65 2.20
N LYS A 21 -45.30 28.59 3.33
CA LYS A 21 -44.82 29.03 4.66
C LYS A 21 -43.61 28.16 5.07
N LYS A 22 -42.53 28.85 5.52
CA LYS A 22 -41.38 28.23 6.16
C LYS A 22 -41.80 27.52 7.44
N VAL A 23 -41.72 26.18 7.47
CA VAL A 23 -41.80 25.40 8.69
C VAL A 23 -40.37 25.25 9.20
N ALA A 24 -40.12 25.69 10.42
CA ALA A 24 -38.84 25.61 11.09
C ALA A 24 -38.52 24.11 11.40
N ALA A 25 -37.34 23.66 10.99
CA ALA A 25 -36.84 22.31 11.31
C ALA A 25 -36.51 22.18 12.82
N PRO A 26 -36.81 21.07 13.47
CA PRO A 26 -36.48 20.85 14.87
C PRO A 26 -34.96 20.74 15.05
N LYS A 27 -34.40 21.53 15.98
CA LYS A 27 -33.01 21.47 16.43
C LYS A 27 -32.74 20.08 17.04
N ARG A 28 -31.91 19.27 16.39
CA ARG A 28 -31.34 18.07 17.01
C ARG A 28 -30.42 18.48 18.17
N PRO A 29 -30.50 17.81 19.33
CA PRO A 29 -29.59 18.09 20.44
C PRO A 29 -28.16 17.69 20.04
N ALA A 30 -27.21 18.60 20.23
CA ALA A 30 -25.78 18.33 20.09
C ALA A 30 -25.38 17.21 21.04
N LYS A 31 -25.01 16.03 20.50
CA LYS A 31 -24.33 15.01 21.28
C LYS A 31 -22.98 15.58 21.71
N LYS A 32 -22.85 15.88 23.01
CA LYS A 32 -21.55 16.14 23.64
C LYS A 32 -20.67 14.93 23.38
N VAL A 33 -19.69 15.07 22.48
CA VAL A 33 -18.56 14.17 22.40
C VAL A 33 -17.78 14.38 23.69
N ILE A 34 -17.97 13.50 24.64
CA ILE A 34 -17.13 13.43 25.83
C ILE A 34 -15.79 12.92 25.32
N ALA A 35 -14.86 13.84 25.09
CA ALA A 35 -13.45 13.51 24.92
C ALA A 35 -13.00 12.85 26.22
N ARG A 36 -13.02 11.51 26.25
CA ARG A 36 -12.29 10.74 27.25
C ARG A 36 -10.80 10.98 26.99
N LYS A 37 -10.24 12.02 27.61
CA LYS A 37 -8.82 12.10 27.87
C LYS A 37 -8.48 10.91 28.75
N SER A 38 -8.04 9.79 28.15
CA SER A 38 -7.30 8.77 28.88
C SER A 38 -5.94 9.39 29.23
N ALA A 39 -5.90 10.12 30.33
CA ALA A 39 -4.64 10.47 30.96
C ALA A 39 -4.05 9.14 31.44
N ILE A 40 -3.12 8.57 30.67
CA ILE A 40 -2.19 7.62 31.26
C ILE A 40 -1.48 8.43 32.34
N LYS A 41 -1.78 8.11 33.60
CA LYS A 41 -0.92 8.52 34.71
C LYS A 41 0.49 8.09 34.28
N LYS A 42 1.44 9.04 34.11
CA LYS A 42 2.85 8.71 34.04
C LYS A 42 3.09 7.74 35.17
N SER A 43 3.37 6.49 34.83
CA SER A 43 3.57 5.40 35.79
C SER A 43 4.62 5.90 36.76
N ALA A 44 4.23 5.99 38.05
CA ALA A 44 5.17 6.14 39.13
C ALA A 44 6.20 5.02 39.00
N ALA A 45 7.46 5.29 39.32
CA ALA A 45 8.63 4.43 39.16
C ALA A 45 8.27 2.94 39.22
N THR A 46 8.16 2.32 38.06
CA THR A 46 7.96 0.88 37.94
C THR A 46 9.21 0.21 38.48
N ASN A 47 9.06 -0.85 39.24
CA ASN A 47 10.13 -1.63 39.88
C ASN A 47 11.13 -2.25 38.87
N GLY A 48 11.63 -1.47 37.89
CA GLY A 48 12.59 -1.91 36.86
C GLY A 48 12.02 -2.88 35.81
N LYS A 49 10.69 -3.06 35.74
CA LYS A 49 10.03 -3.92 34.74
C LYS A 49 9.74 -3.17 33.44
N GLY A 50 9.86 -3.90 32.31
CA GLY A 50 9.51 -3.37 31.00
C GLY A 50 8.02 -3.22 30.81
N VAL A 51 7.59 -2.05 30.33
CA VAL A 51 6.20 -1.77 29.96
C VAL A 51 5.80 -2.57 28.70
N ILE A 52 6.78 -2.81 27.83
CA ILE A 52 6.66 -3.62 26.61
C ILE A 52 7.95 -4.42 26.40
N GLY A 53 7.81 -5.61 25.81
CA GLY A 53 8.94 -6.42 25.39
C GLY A 53 9.09 -6.44 23.88
N VAL A 54 10.33 -6.50 23.40
CA VAL A 54 10.64 -6.70 21.98
C VAL A 54 11.47 -7.96 21.80
N VAL A 55 10.97 -8.88 20.98
CA VAL A 55 11.64 -10.12 20.61
C VAL A 55 12.17 -9.99 19.19
N GLY A 56 13.48 -10.21 19.02
CA GLY A 56 14.17 -10.09 17.74
C GLY A 56 14.89 -8.74 17.59
N MET A 57 16.23 -8.79 17.73
CA MET A 57 17.11 -7.61 17.71
C MET A 57 17.86 -7.44 16.38
N ALA A 58 17.24 -7.85 15.26
CA ALA A 58 17.68 -7.41 13.94
C ALA A 58 17.30 -5.93 13.72
N VAL A 59 17.69 -5.33 12.60
CA VAL A 59 17.58 -3.90 12.31
C VAL A 59 16.22 -3.31 12.73
N MET A 60 15.12 -3.89 12.29
CA MET A 60 13.77 -3.36 12.59
C MET A 60 13.40 -3.45 14.08
N GLY A 61 13.65 -4.60 14.71
CA GLY A 61 13.32 -4.79 16.13
C GLY A 61 14.17 -3.94 17.04
N ARG A 62 15.48 -3.82 16.78
CA ARG A 62 16.39 -2.91 17.46
C ARG A 62 15.90 -1.47 17.37
N ASN A 63 15.58 -1.00 16.16
CA ASN A 63 15.19 0.39 15.94
C ASN A 63 13.82 0.71 16.58
N LEU A 64 12.86 -0.23 16.54
CA LEU A 64 11.59 -0.06 17.26
C LEU A 64 11.79 -0.05 18.78
N ALA A 65 12.65 -0.90 19.33
CA ALA A 65 12.98 -0.87 20.76
C ALA A 65 13.58 0.47 21.17
N LEU A 66 14.51 1.02 20.38
CA LEU A 66 15.11 2.34 20.58
C LEU A 66 14.07 3.47 20.46
N ASN A 67 13.18 3.40 19.48
CA ASN A 67 12.11 4.38 19.33
C ASN A 67 11.17 4.37 20.55
N ILE A 68 10.73 3.18 21.02
CA ILE A 68 9.89 3.05 22.22
C ILE A 68 10.61 3.62 23.45
N GLU A 69 11.89 3.27 23.63
CA GLU A 69 12.72 3.76 24.76
C GLU A 69 12.88 5.28 24.72
N SER A 70 13.10 5.86 23.55
CA SER A 70 13.26 7.31 23.37
C SER A 70 12.00 8.12 23.76
N ARG A 71 10.84 7.46 23.86
CA ARG A 71 9.60 8.05 24.39
C ARG A 71 9.51 7.95 25.92
N GLY A 72 10.53 7.40 26.57
CA GLY A 72 10.64 7.31 28.04
C GLY A 72 10.19 5.99 28.63
N HIS A 73 9.83 5.01 27.82
CA HIS A 73 9.42 3.68 28.27
C HIS A 73 10.61 2.81 28.65
N VAL A 74 10.44 1.96 29.67
CA VAL A 74 11.36 0.85 29.95
C VAL A 74 11.00 -0.30 29.01
N VAL A 75 11.98 -0.78 28.24
CA VAL A 75 11.76 -1.82 27.22
C VAL A 75 12.54 -3.08 27.58
N SER A 76 11.85 -4.21 27.74
CA SER A 76 12.53 -5.50 27.84
C SER A 76 12.91 -5.99 26.45
N ILE A 77 14.17 -6.43 26.27
CA ILE A 77 14.69 -6.90 24.99
C ILE A 77 15.20 -8.33 25.07
N PHE A 78 14.87 -9.11 24.03
CA PHE A 78 15.32 -10.50 23.90
C PHE A 78 15.62 -10.85 22.46
N ASN A 79 16.72 -11.57 22.27
CA ASN A 79 17.03 -12.22 21.00
C ASN A 79 17.57 -13.62 21.29
N ARG A 80 17.23 -14.60 20.43
CA ARG A 80 17.68 -15.98 20.57
C ARG A 80 19.21 -16.11 20.59
N SER A 81 19.91 -15.33 19.75
CA SER A 81 21.38 -15.21 19.87
C SER A 81 21.71 -14.07 20.82
N ARG A 82 22.45 -14.40 21.88
CA ARG A 82 22.84 -13.50 22.96
C ARG A 82 23.60 -12.28 22.45
N GLU A 83 24.49 -12.50 21.50
CA GLU A 83 25.39 -11.49 20.93
C GLU A 83 24.63 -10.27 20.42
N LYS A 84 23.46 -10.50 19.79
CA LYS A 84 22.63 -9.38 19.29
C LYS A 84 22.01 -8.54 20.40
N THR A 85 21.68 -9.13 21.53
CA THR A 85 21.21 -8.38 22.70
C THR A 85 22.36 -7.57 23.30
N ASP A 86 23.54 -8.19 23.43
CA ASP A 86 24.74 -7.54 23.95
C ASP A 86 25.21 -6.37 23.07
N GLU A 87 25.14 -6.51 21.73
CA GLU A 87 25.41 -5.42 20.77
C GLU A 87 24.49 -4.22 21.02
N VAL A 88 23.17 -4.45 21.17
CA VAL A 88 22.20 -3.36 21.41
C VAL A 88 22.53 -2.61 22.71
N ILE A 89 22.84 -3.32 23.79
CA ILE A 89 23.20 -2.70 25.07
C ILE A 89 24.54 -1.94 24.98
N LYS A 90 25.54 -2.54 24.36
CA LYS A 90 26.87 -1.93 24.17
C LYS A 90 26.79 -0.62 23.39
N ASP A 91 25.99 -0.63 22.30
CA ASP A 91 25.84 0.54 21.44
C ASP A 91 24.95 1.64 22.05
N ASN A 92 24.14 1.30 23.07
CA ASN A 92 23.18 2.21 23.71
C ASN A 92 23.26 2.12 25.25
N PRO A 93 24.39 2.48 25.88
CA PRO A 93 24.64 2.23 27.30
C PRO A 93 23.76 3.05 28.26
N THR A 94 23.12 4.11 27.78
CA THR A 94 22.22 4.99 28.56
C THR A 94 20.74 4.66 28.38
N ALA A 95 20.40 3.76 27.45
CA ALA A 95 19.03 3.39 27.17
C ALA A 95 18.41 2.55 28.32
N LYS A 96 17.14 2.77 28.59
CA LYS A 96 16.39 2.08 29.65
C LYS A 96 15.93 0.69 29.18
N PHE A 97 16.89 -0.14 28.77
CA PHE A 97 16.63 -1.52 28.39
C PHE A 97 16.76 -2.48 29.56
N VAL A 98 15.90 -3.50 29.59
CA VAL A 98 16.01 -4.68 30.45
C VAL A 98 16.42 -5.87 29.59
N PRO A 99 17.73 -6.16 29.44
CA PRO A 99 18.17 -7.27 28.63
C PRO A 99 17.84 -8.62 29.27
N SER A 100 17.44 -9.57 28.44
CA SER A 100 17.15 -10.94 28.87
C SER A 100 17.82 -11.93 27.93
N TYR A 101 18.30 -13.03 28.49
CA TYR A 101 19.08 -14.05 27.80
C TYR A 101 18.39 -15.42 27.76
N THR A 102 17.24 -15.53 28.42
CA THR A 102 16.30 -16.64 28.30
C THR A 102 14.87 -16.11 28.18
N ILE A 103 14.01 -16.89 27.57
CA ILE A 103 12.65 -16.44 27.30
C ILE A 103 11.83 -16.31 28.60
N GLU A 104 12.14 -17.16 29.63
CA GLU A 104 11.50 -17.11 30.95
C GLU A 104 11.87 -15.80 31.67
N LYS A 105 13.16 -15.44 31.68
CA LYS A 105 13.62 -14.16 32.26
C LYS A 105 13.02 -12.97 31.54
N PHE A 106 12.92 -13.05 30.21
CA PHE A 106 12.27 -12.01 29.41
C PHE A 106 10.81 -11.82 29.80
N VAL A 107 10.02 -12.89 29.86
CA VAL A 107 8.61 -12.82 30.23
C VAL A 107 8.43 -12.34 31.68
N ALA A 108 9.32 -12.76 32.62
CA ALA A 108 9.31 -12.33 34.01
C ALA A 108 9.67 -10.84 34.18
N SER A 109 10.42 -10.26 33.25
CA SER A 109 10.84 -8.85 33.28
C SER A 109 9.73 -7.88 32.84
N LEU A 110 8.57 -8.36 32.42
CA LEU A 110 7.45 -7.54 31.90
C LEU A 110 6.37 -7.27 32.94
N GLU A 111 5.77 -6.10 32.84
CA GLU A 111 4.54 -5.76 33.58
C GLU A 111 3.32 -6.50 33.01
N LYS A 112 2.33 -6.80 33.85
CA LYS A 112 1.05 -7.38 33.43
C LYS A 112 -0.02 -6.29 33.23
N PRO A 113 -0.91 -6.41 32.23
CA PRO A 113 -0.87 -7.42 31.16
C PRO A 113 0.38 -7.20 30.28
N ARG A 114 1.08 -8.29 29.98
CA ARG A 114 2.30 -8.22 29.19
C ARG A 114 2.00 -7.84 27.75
N ARG A 115 2.86 -7.00 27.17
CA ARG A 115 2.81 -6.57 25.77
C ARG A 115 4.12 -6.97 25.12
N ILE A 116 4.07 -7.84 24.13
CA ILE A 116 5.28 -8.40 23.50
C ILE A 116 5.22 -8.19 22.00
N LEU A 117 6.13 -7.35 21.49
CA LEU A 117 6.31 -7.09 20.06
C LEU A 117 7.27 -8.12 19.47
N LEU A 118 6.80 -8.88 18.49
CA LEU A 118 7.56 -9.89 17.76
C LEU A 118 8.09 -9.27 16.45
N MET A 119 9.41 -9.16 16.35
CA MET A 119 10.13 -8.69 15.16
C MET A 119 11.04 -9.80 14.62
N VAL A 120 10.43 -10.93 14.32
CA VAL A 120 11.09 -12.15 13.87
C VAL A 120 10.71 -12.50 12.44
N GLN A 121 11.34 -13.52 11.86
CA GLN A 121 10.98 -14.00 10.53
C GLN A 121 9.53 -14.47 10.48
N ALA A 122 8.76 -13.95 9.52
CA ALA A 122 7.38 -14.35 9.31
C ALA A 122 7.23 -15.85 8.96
N GLY A 123 6.05 -16.39 9.22
CA GLY A 123 5.77 -17.81 9.01
C GLY A 123 6.24 -18.67 10.18
N ALA A 124 6.96 -19.75 9.90
CA ALA A 124 7.41 -20.72 10.90
C ALA A 124 8.25 -20.10 12.04
N GLY A 125 9.01 -19.04 11.75
CA GLY A 125 9.79 -18.32 12.76
C GLY A 125 8.90 -17.66 13.82
N THR A 126 7.81 -17.03 13.41
CA THR A 126 6.81 -16.44 14.30
C THR A 126 6.08 -17.54 15.10
N ASP A 127 5.70 -18.64 14.46
CA ASP A 127 5.02 -19.77 15.13
C ASP A 127 5.92 -20.40 16.22
N ALA A 128 7.22 -20.56 15.96
CA ALA A 128 8.18 -21.09 16.92
C ALA A 128 8.29 -20.19 18.18
N VAL A 129 8.41 -18.87 17.98
CA VAL A 129 8.48 -17.93 19.11
C VAL A 129 7.17 -17.89 19.91
N ILE A 130 6.04 -17.95 19.24
CA ILE A 130 4.72 -18.05 19.91
C ILE A 130 4.64 -19.33 20.75
N ALA A 131 5.10 -20.46 20.23
CA ALA A 131 5.09 -21.74 20.95
C ALA A 131 5.96 -21.69 22.21
N GLU A 132 7.12 -21.04 22.17
CA GLU A 132 7.99 -20.85 23.33
C GLU A 132 7.39 -19.88 24.37
N LEU A 133 6.74 -18.80 23.93
CA LEU A 133 6.14 -17.80 24.82
C LEU A 133 4.85 -18.27 25.49
N LYS A 134 3.98 -18.97 24.75
CA LYS A 134 2.60 -19.31 25.16
C LYS A 134 2.51 -19.96 26.55
N PRO A 135 3.35 -20.95 26.95
CA PRO A 135 3.30 -21.57 28.27
C PRO A 135 3.66 -20.62 29.42
N LEU A 136 4.34 -19.51 29.15
CA LEU A 136 4.83 -18.54 30.13
C LEU A 136 3.88 -17.34 30.31
N LEU A 137 2.91 -17.20 29.42
CA LEU A 137 1.97 -16.07 29.39
C LEU A 137 0.74 -16.34 30.26
N SER A 138 0.07 -15.28 30.66
CA SER A 138 -1.16 -15.28 31.44
C SER A 138 -2.32 -14.74 30.61
N LYS A 139 -3.55 -15.13 30.95
CA LYS A 139 -4.76 -14.59 30.32
C LYS A 139 -4.74 -13.05 30.31
N GLY A 140 -5.04 -12.45 29.16
CA GLY A 140 -5.03 -11.01 28.92
C GLY A 140 -3.68 -10.45 28.48
N ASP A 141 -2.60 -11.26 28.42
CA ASP A 141 -1.33 -10.82 27.80
C ASP A 141 -1.50 -10.68 26.28
N VAL A 142 -0.75 -9.76 25.67
CA VAL A 142 -0.85 -9.38 24.26
C VAL A 142 0.43 -9.70 23.50
N LEU A 143 0.33 -10.48 22.44
CA LEU A 143 1.38 -10.67 21.43
C LEU A 143 1.09 -9.78 20.24
N ILE A 144 2.09 -9.02 19.79
CA ILE A 144 2.02 -8.07 18.69
C ILE A 144 2.98 -8.56 17.60
N ASP A 145 2.46 -9.06 16.48
CA ASP A 145 3.30 -9.45 15.34
C ASP A 145 3.57 -8.23 14.45
N GLY A 146 4.80 -7.70 14.52
CA GLY A 146 5.25 -6.57 13.72
C GLY A 146 5.93 -6.97 12.40
N GLY A 147 5.96 -8.27 12.07
CA GLY A 147 6.55 -8.80 10.83
C GLY A 147 5.69 -8.50 9.60
N ASN A 148 6.28 -8.74 8.41
CA ASN A 148 5.50 -8.78 7.16
C ASN A 148 4.86 -10.16 7.02
N THR A 149 3.84 -10.43 7.82
CA THR A 149 3.19 -11.74 7.92
C THR A 149 2.03 -11.85 6.92
N ASN A 150 1.80 -13.05 6.39
CA ASN A 150 0.60 -13.34 5.62
C ASN A 150 -0.63 -13.21 6.54
N PHE A 151 -1.62 -12.45 6.12
CA PHE A 151 -2.80 -12.17 6.93
C PHE A 151 -3.61 -13.43 7.31
N LYS A 152 -3.58 -14.49 6.48
CA LYS A 152 -4.22 -15.78 6.78
C LYS A 152 -3.57 -16.47 7.99
N ASP A 153 -2.24 -16.36 8.12
CA ASP A 153 -1.52 -16.83 9.32
C ASP A 153 -1.90 -16.01 10.55
N THR A 154 -2.09 -14.71 10.37
CA THR A 154 -2.52 -13.82 11.46
C THR A 154 -3.91 -14.19 11.98
N ILE A 155 -4.87 -14.46 11.08
CA ILE A 155 -6.21 -14.92 11.44
C ILE A 155 -6.13 -16.24 12.22
N ARG A 156 -5.36 -17.21 11.72
CA ARG A 156 -5.14 -18.51 12.39
C ARG A 156 -4.57 -18.33 13.79
N ARG A 157 -3.50 -17.55 13.93
CA ARG A 157 -2.84 -17.28 15.22
C ARG A 157 -3.77 -16.59 16.23
N ASN A 158 -4.55 -15.62 15.74
CA ASN A 158 -5.55 -14.94 16.56
C ASN A 158 -6.55 -15.94 17.16
N GLN A 159 -7.12 -16.81 16.33
CA GLN A 159 -8.07 -17.84 16.76
C GLN A 159 -7.46 -18.87 17.72
N GLU A 160 -6.22 -19.29 17.48
CA GLU A 160 -5.51 -20.26 18.33
C GLU A 160 -5.13 -19.70 19.71
N LEU A 161 -4.71 -18.43 19.76
CA LEU A 161 -4.30 -17.77 21.00
C LEU A 161 -5.52 -17.32 21.84
N ALA A 162 -6.60 -16.93 21.19
CA ALA A 162 -7.86 -16.60 21.86
C ALA A 162 -8.40 -17.78 22.70
N LYS A 163 -8.24 -19.04 22.24
CA LYS A 163 -8.60 -20.24 23.00
C LYS A 163 -7.82 -20.38 24.31
N ALA A 164 -6.63 -19.80 24.39
CA ALA A 164 -5.80 -19.74 25.60
C ALA A 164 -6.05 -18.47 26.44
N GLY A 165 -6.98 -17.61 26.02
CA GLY A 165 -7.26 -16.33 26.65
C GLY A 165 -6.15 -15.28 26.42
N LEU A 166 -5.32 -15.48 25.41
CA LEU A 166 -4.27 -14.55 24.98
C LEU A 166 -4.76 -13.70 23.82
N HIS A 167 -4.30 -12.47 23.76
CA HIS A 167 -4.57 -11.57 22.66
C HIS A 167 -3.45 -11.63 21.62
N PHE A 168 -3.82 -11.49 20.34
CA PHE A 168 -2.87 -11.39 19.24
C PHE A 168 -3.25 -10.25 18.31
N ILE A 169 -2.29 -9.37 18.01
CA ILE A 169 -2.45 -8.22 17.12
C ILE A 169 -1.48 -8.36 15.96
N GLY A 170 -1.99 -8.46 14.74
CA GLY A 170 -1.20 -8.37 13.53
C GLY A 170 -0.95 -6.91 13.17
N THR A 171 0.30 -6.47 13.22
CA THR A 171 0.65 -5.05 13.10
C THR A 171 1.57 -4.82 11.91
N GLY A 172 1.04 -4.27 10.84
CA GLY A 172 1.86 -3.80 9.74
C GLY A 172 2.71 -2.60 10.15
N VAL A 173 4.03 -2.72 10.02
CA VAL A 173 4.98 -1.63 10.28
C VAL A 173 5.66 -1.24 8.98
N SER A 174 5.68 0.05 8.64
CA SER A 174 6.32 0.59 7.44
C SER A 174 7.38 1.61 7.78
N GLY A 175 8.14 2.08 6.78
CA GLY A 175 9.16 3.12 6.93
C GLY A 175 10.60 2.64 6.86
N GLY A 176 10.83 1.33 6.74
CA GLY A 176 12.18 0.76 6.72
C GLY A 176 12.97 1.04 8.00
N GLU A 177 14.29 1.04 7.90
CA GLU A 177 15.20 1.24 9.02
C GLU A 177 15.00 2.59 9.71
N GLU A 178 15.04 3.66 8.95
CA GLU A 178 14.86 5.04 9.42
C GLU A 178 13.46 5.26 10.03
N GLY A 179 12.42 4.74 9.37
CA GLY A 179 11.06 4.85 9.89
C GLY A 179 10.88 4.12 11.21
N ALA A 180 11.45 2.92 11.36
CA ALA A 180 11.38 2.18 12.62
C ALA A 180 12.00 2.95 13.79
N LEU A 181 13.10 3.69 13.54
CA LEU A 181 13.82 4.46 14.55
C LEU A 181 13.14 5.80 14.86
N HIS A 182 12.70 6.52 13.86
CA HIS A 182 12.25 7.91 14.00
C HIS A 182 10.74 8.10 13.98
N GLY A 183 9.99 7.12 13.50
CA GLY A 183 8.54 7.10 13.45
C GLY A 183 8.02 6.32 12.24
N PRO A 184 7.50 5.11 12.43
CA PRO A 184 6.87 4.32 11.38
C PRO A 184 5.40 4.71 11.16
N SER A 185 4.87 4.37 9.98
CA SER A 185 3.43 4.18 9.80
C SER A 185 3.04 2.81 10.33
N ILE A 186 2.01 2.75 11.19
CA ILE A 186 1.64 1.53 11.91
C ILE A 186 0.18 1.17 11.63
N MET A 187 -0.05 -0.08 11.26
CA MET A 187 -1.33 -0.63 10.82
C MET A 187 -1.73 -1.83 11.71
N PRO A 188 -2.16 -1.61 12.96
CA PRO A 188 -2.57 -2.68 13.87
C PRO A 188 -3.97 -3.20 13.54
N GLY A 189 -4.16 -4.53 13.62
CA GLY A 189 -5.44 -5.22 13.50
C GLY A 189 -5.51 -6.42 14.44
N GLY A 190 -6.70 -6.73 14.91
CA GLY A 190 -6.96 -7.80 15.89
C GLY A 190 -8.06 -7.40 16.88
N PRO A 191 -8.25 -8.09 18.02
CA PRO A 191 -9.26 -7.74 19.00
C PRO A 191 -9.15 -6.29 19.48
N ARG A 192 -10.25 -5.56 19.49
CA ARG A 192 -10.28 -4.14 19.82
C ARG A 192 -9.78 -3.85 21.24
N ASP A 193 -10.17 -4.67 22.20
CA ASP A 193 -9.73 -4.56 23.60
C ASP A 193 -8.21 -4.77 23.75
N ALA A 194 -7.64 -5.64 22.93
CA ALA A 194 -6.19 -5.83 22.87
C ALA A 194 -5.48 -4.62 22.28
N TYR A 195 -6.05 -4.02 21.23
CA TYR A 195 -5.50 -2.79 20.64
C TYR A 195 -5.48 -1.64 21.66
N ASP A 196 -6.55 -1.46 22.44
CA ASP A 196 -6.66 -0.41 23.45
C ASP A 196 -5.53 -0.48 24.51
N LEU A 197 -4.96 -1.67 24.74
CA LEU A 197 -3.81 -1.87 25.65
C LEU A 197 -2.48 -1.39 25.06
N VAL A 198 -2.34 -1.34 23.75
CA VAL A 198 -1.10 -1.00 23.06
C VAL A 198 -1.16 0.33 22.29
N GLU A 199 -2.35 0.85 22.03
CA GLU A 199 -2.60 2.10 21.31
C GLU A 199 -1.75 3.28 21.81
N PRO A 200 -1.61 3.51 23.14
CA PRO A 200 -0.82 4.64 23.60
C PRO A 200 0.65 4.57 23.18
N ILE A 201 1.27 3.40 23.32
CA ILE A 201 2.68 3.19 22.92
C ILE A 201 2.82 3.32 21.39
N LEU A 202 1.93 2.68 20.63
CA LEU A 202 1.97 2.74 19.17
C LEU A 202 1.76 4.17 18.65
N THR A 203 0.92 4.97 19.31
CA THR A 203 0.66 6.37 18.96
C THR A 203 1.88 7.27 19.24
N GLU A 204 2.59 7.01 20.33
CA GLU A 204 3.78 7.79 20.69
C GLU A 204 4.95 7.55 19.73
N ILE A 205 5.14 6.30 19.28
CA ILE A 205 6.25 5.93 18.39
C ILE A 205 5.96 6.13 16.91
N ALA A 206 4.69 6.35 16.54
CA ALA A 206 4.32 6.55 15.13
C ALA A 206 4.86 7.88 14.57
N ALA A 207 5.11 7.90 13.28
CA ALA A 207 5.38 9.14 12.55
C ALA A 207 4.26 10.15 12.78
N LYS A 208 4.60 11.42 12.68
CA LYS A 208 3.61 12.50 12.60
C LYS A 208 3.50 12.96 11.16
N ALA A 209 2.27 13.02 10.65
CA ALA A 209 1.99 13.63 9.36
C ALA A 209 2.22 15.15 9.42
N PRO A 210 2.26 15.88 8.28
CA PRO A 210 2.49 17.34 8.26
C PRO A 210 1.52 18.15 9.12
N ASP A 211 0.32 17.63 9.36
CA ASP A 211 -0.69 18.24 10.25
C ASP A 211 -0.54 17.86 11.73
N GLY A 212 0.53 17.14 12.09
CA GLY A 212 0.81 16.68 13.46
C GLY A 212 0.08 15.41 13.89
N GLU A 213 -0.83 14.88 13.07
CA GLU A 213 -1.57 13.65 13.38
C GLU A 213 -0.68 12.41 13.33
N PRO A 214 -0.84 11.47 14.26
CA PRO A 214 -0.05 10.25 14.26
C PRO A 214 -0.40 9.33 13.09
N CYS A 215 0.61 8.74 12.47
CA CYS A 215 0.45 7.78 11.37
C CYS A 215 0.22 6.35 11.90
N VAL A 216 -0.76 6.20 12.77
CA VAL A 216 -1.24 4.93 13.32
C VAL A 216 -2.75 4.98 13.46
N ALA A 217 -3.43 3.90 13.12
CA ALA A 217 -4.85 3.72 13.39
C ALA A 217 -5.20 2.23 13.43
N TYR A 218 -6.24 1.89 14.18
CA TYR A 218 -6.80 0.54 14.17
C TYR A 218 -7.42 0.21 12.81
N MET A 219 -6.97 -0.90 12.21
CA MET A 219 -7.40 -1.30 10.87
C MET A 219 -8.65 -2.18 10.85
N GLY A 220 -8.97 -2.84 11.94
CA GLY A 220 -10.09 -3.79 12.03
C GLY A 220 -9.69 -5.08 12.74
N ASP A 221 -10.62 -6.02 12.76
CA ASP A 221 -10.45 -7.30 13.44
C ASP A 221 -9.46 -8.23 12.73
N ASP A 222 -9.08 -9.30 13.40
CA ASP A 222 -8.29 -10.42 12.87
C ASP A 222 -7.02 -10.00 12.11
N GLY A 223 -6.95 -10.38 10.83
CA GLY A 223 -5.82 -10.15 9.95
C GLY A 223 -5.81 -8.79 9.25
N ALA A 224 -6.77 -7.88 9.54
CA ALA A 224 -6.95 -6.63 8.81
C ALA A 224 -5.68 -5.76 8.76
N GLY A 225 -4.94 -5.66 9.86
CA GLY A 225 -3.69 -4.89 9.92
C GLY A 225 -2.62 -5.38 8.93
N HIS A 226 -2.37 -6.68 8.92
CA HIS A 226 -1.43 -7.27 7.97
C HIS A 226 -1.96 -7.25 6.52
N TYR A 227 -3.27 -7.34 6.33
CA TYR A 227 -3.86 -7.19 4.99
C TYR A 227 -3.64 -5.79 4.42
N VAL A 228 -3.94 -4.76 5.20
CA VAL A 228 -3.71 -3.36 4.81
C VAL A 228 -2.23 -3.14 4.50
N LYS A 229 -1.32 -3.70 5.32
CA LYS A 229 0.13 -3.64 5.07
C LYS A 229 0.55 -4.40 3.81
N MET A 230 -0.05 -5.55 3.55
CA MET A 230 0.19 -6.33 2.33
C MET A 230 -0.17 -5.53 1.08
N VAL A 231 -1.34 -4.91 1.05
CA VAL A 231 -1.80 -4.06 -0.07
C VAL A 231 -0.93 -2.80 -0.20
N HIS A 232 -0.56 -2.16 0.93
CA HIS A 232 0.44 -1.08 0.93
C HIS A 232 1.70 -1.50 0.17
N ASN A 233 2.24 -2.68 0.46
CA ASN A 233 3.44 -3.17 -0.22
C ASN A 233 3.18 -3.52 -1.69
N GLY A 234 1.99 -3.98 -2.04
CA GLY A 234 1.60 -4.16 -3.45
C GLY A 234 1.64 -2.84 -4.23
N ILE A 235 1.06 -1.78 -3.67
CA ILE A 235 1.13 -0.42 -4.23
C ILE A 235 2.59 0.04 -4.34
N GLU A 236 3.42 -0.21 -3.33
CA GLU A 236 4.85 0.09 -3.35
C GLU A 236 5.57 -0.57 -4.53
N TYR A 237 5.25 -1.83 -4.85
CA TYR A 237 5.79 -2.52 -6.03
C TYR A 237 5.38 -1.81 -7.32
N GLY A 238 4.12 -1.42 -7.45
CA GLY A 238 3.62 -0.64 -8.58
C GLY A 238 4.37 0.69 -8.72
N ASP A 239 4.47 1.45 -7.64
CA ASP A 239 5.17 2.74 -7.63
C ASP A 239 6.64 2.61 -8.04
N MET A 240 7.36 1.64 -7.48
CA MET A 240 8.77 1.41 -7.81
C MET A 240 8.94 1.00 -9.28
N GLN A 241 8.06 0.14 -9.81
CA GLN A 241 8.07 -0.27 -11.21
C GLN A 241 7.84 0.92 -12.15
N LEU A 242 6.84 1.74 -11.88
CA LEU A 242 6.52 2.92 -12.68
C LEU A 242 7.67 3.95 -12.68
N ILE A 243 8.33 4.16 -11.54
CA ILE A 243 9.51 5.02 -11.42
C ILE A 243 10.66 4.42 -12.25
N ALA A 244 10.91 3.12 -12.16
CA ALA A 244 11.94 2.44 -12.94
C ALA A 244 11.66 2.51 -14.45
N GLU A 245 10.40 2.38 -14.88
CA GLU A 245 10.01 2.53 -16.27
C GLU A 245 10.19 3.98 -16.77
N SER A 246 9.81 4.98 -15.96
CA SER A 246 10.04 6.38 -16.30
C SER A 246 11.54 6.69 -16.45
N TYR A 247 12.38 6.15 -15.57
CA TYR A 247 13.85 6.19 -15.70
C TYR A 247 14.32 5.56 -17.00
N SER A 248 13.86 4.34 -17.28
CA SER A 248 14.23 3.60 -18.50
C SER A 248 13.83 4.36 -19.76
N VAL A 249 12.63 4.91 -19.83
CA VAL A 249 12.15 5.71 -20.95
C VAL A 249 13.02 6.97 -21.15
N LEU A 250 13.26 7.74 -20.07
CA LEU A 250 14.08 8.96 -20.18
C LEU A 250 15.53 8.66 -20.58
N LYS A 251 16.10 7.57 -20.08
CA LYS A 251 17.48 7.16 -20.38
C LYS A 251 17.62 6.60 -21.80
N HIS A 252 16.74 5.67 -22.20
CA HIS A 252 16.90 4.95 -23.47
C HIS A 252 16.22 5.64 -24.66
N VAL A 253 15.12 6.37 -24.45
CA VAL A 253 14.44 7.11 -25.54
C VAL A 253 15.11 8.46 -25.77
N LEU A 254 15.44 9.20 -24.70
CA LEU A 254 16.01 10.54 -24.79
C LEU A 254 17.53 10.59 -24.59
N GLY A 255 18.16 9.52 -24.11
CA GLY A 255 19.60 9.50 -23.82
C GLY A 255 20.01 10.41 -22.66
N LEU A 256 19.12 10.61 -21.66
CA LEU A 256 19.46 11.46 -20.52
C LEU A 256 20.54 10.80 -19.64
N SER A 257 21.54 11.60 -19.28
CA SER A 257 22.54 11.24 -18.27
C SER A 257 21.93 11.22 -16.87
N ASN A 258 22.56 10.51 -15.91
CA ASN A 258 22.07 10.49 -14.51
C ASN A 258 22.06 11.89 -13.88
N LYS A 259 22.97 12.79 -14.29
CA LYS A 259 22.95 14.20 -13.89
C LYS A 259 21.71 14.96 -14.38
N GLU A 260 21.27 14.68 -15.61
CA GLU A 260 20.03 15.26 -16.14
C GLU A 260 18.80 14.63 -15.50
N LEU A 261 18.79 13.31 -15.30
CA LEU A 261 17.75 12.60 -14.57
C LEU A 261 17.58 13.15 -13.15
N THR A 262 18.69 13.42 -12.42
CA THR A 262 18.66 14.08 -11.11
C THR A 262 17.87 15.40 -11.15
N LYS A 263 18.12 16.24 -12.18
CA LYS A 263 17.43 17.53 -12.30
C LYS A 263 15.94 17.35 -12.59
N VAL A 264 15.59 16.39 -13.45
CA VAL A 264 14.19 16.08 -13.82
C VAL A 264 13.42 15.60 -12.60
N TYR A 265 13.93 14.59 -11.89
CA TYR A 265 13.24 14.02 -10.73
C TYR A 265 13.17 14.98 -9.54
N ARG A 266 14.21 15.80 -9.32
CA ARG A 266 14.16 16.87 -8.32
C ARG A 266 13.03 17.84 -8.63
N LYS A 267 12.91 18.26 -9.89
CA LYS A 267 11.83 19.15 -10.32
C LYS A 267 10.44 18.51 -10.17
N TRP A 268 10.32 17.21 -10.45
CA TRP A 268 9.08 16.48 -10.25
C TRP A 268 8.68 16.38 -8.77
N ASN A 269 9.67 16.25 -7.88
CA ASN A 269 9.43 16.18 -6.43
C ASN A 269 9.00 17.53 -5.80
N GLU A 270 9.13 18.64 -6.51
CA GLU A 270 8.58 19.94 -6.10
C GLU A 270 7.07 20.07 -6.37
N GLY A 271 6.47 19.13 -7.10
CA GLY A 271 5.10 19.20 -7.61
C GLY A 271 4.18 18.09 -7.11
N GLU A 272 3.31 17.64 -8.02
CA GLU A 272 2.31 16.58 -7.73
C GLU A 272 2.91 15.18 -7.54
N LEU A 273 4.14 14.95 -7.99
CA LEU A 273 4.90 13.70 -7.79
C LEU A 273 5.70 13.69 -6.48
N ASP A 274 5.61 14.74 -5.64
CA ASP A 274 6.27 14.78 -4.33
C ASP A 274 5.95 13.50 -3.55
N SER A 275 7.01 12.71 -3.32
CA SER A 275 6.94 11.44 -2.63
C SER A 275 8.32 10.95 -2.20
N TYR A 276 8.35 10.12 -1.16
CA TYR A 276 9.58 9.52 -0.66
C TYR A 276 10.37 8.76 -1.75
N LEU A 277 9.68 7.98 -2.58
CA LEU A 277 10.34 7.21 -3.63
C LEU A 277 10.94 8.10 -4.72
N ILE A 278 10.33 9.21 -5.08
CA ILE A 278 10.91 10.20 -6.03
C ILE A 278 12.11 10.91 -5.38
N GLU A 279 12.00 11.29 -4.09
CA GLU A 279 13.08 11.90 -3.32
C GLU A 279 14.33 11.02 -3.30
N ILE A 280 14.20 9.76 -2.86
CA ILE A 280 15.35 8.84 -2.80
C ILE A 280 15.90 8.48 -4.19
N THR A 281 15.07 8.46 -5.23
CA THR A 281 15.52 8.26 -6.62
C THR A 281 16.48 9.37 -7.05
N THR A 282 16.22 10.61 -6.62
CA THR A 282 17.14 11.73 -6.85
C THR A 282 18.50 11.52 -6.19
N THR A 283 18.51 10.98 -4.97
CA THR A 283 19.74 10.64 -4.23
C THR A 283 20.49 9.49 -4.91
N ILE A 284 19.76 8.46 -5.36
CA ILE A 284 20.33 7.29 -6.06
C ILE A 284 21.09 7.72 -7.32
N PHE A 285 20.55 8.62 -8.13
CA PHE A 285 21.23 9.09 -9.35
C PHE A 285 22.51 9.90 -9.10
N GLN A 286 22.74 10.38 -7.87
CA GLN A 286 23.92 11.16 -7.50
C GLN A 286 25.02 10.31 -6.84
N LYS A 287 24.68 9.12 -6.34
CA LYS A 287 25.64 8.27 -5.65
C LYS A 287 26.66 7.71 -6.63
N LYS A 288 27.93 7.93 -6.32
CA LYS A 288 29.06 7.32 -7.04
C LYS A 288 29.43 5.99 -6.39
N ASP A 289 29.81 5.05 -7.21
CA ASP A 289 30.46 3.84 -6.79
C ASP A 289 31.91 4.14 -6.40
N GLU A 290 32.32 3.70 -5.21
CA GLU A 290 33.61 4.04 -4.62
C GLU A 290 34.78 3.30 -5.29
N GLU A 291 34.50 2.12 -5.90
CA GLU A 291 35.51 1.32 -6.56
C GLU A 291 35.77 1.77 -8.01
N THR A 292 34.72 2.08 -8.76
CA THR A 292 34.83 2.36 -10.19
C THR A 292 34.72 3.86 -10.55
N GLY A 293 34.26 4.70 -9.63
CA GLY A 293 33.97 6.12 -9.85
C GLY A 293 32.77 6.40 -10.77
N LYS A 294 32.10 5.36 -11.29
CA LYS A 294 30.88 5.47 -12.10
C LYS A 294 29.68 5.83 -11.24
N ASP A 295 28.57 6.17 -11.86
CA ASP A 295 27.31 6.29 -11.11
C ASP A 295 26.89 4.90 -10.61
N LEU A 296 26.62 4.78 -9.30
CA LEU A 296 26.36 3.48 -8.67
C LEU A 296 25.19 2.74 -9.32
N VAL A 297 24.14 3.44 -9.72
CA VAL A 297 22.98 2.86 -10.39
C VAL A 297 23.33 2.15 -11.70
N ASP A 298 24.41 2.54 -12.38
CA ASP A 298 24.86 1.94 -13.65
C ASP A 298 25.72 0.68 -13.45
N VAL A 299 26.19 0.42 -12.23
CA VAL A 299 26.96 -0.80 -11.90
C VAL A 299 26.13 -1.82 -11.10
N ILE A 300 24.96 -1.44 -10.60
CA ILE A 300 24.02 -2.37 -9.94
C ILE A 300 23.45 -3.33 -10.98
N LEU A 301 23.48 -4.64 -10.66
CA LEU A 301 22.88 -5.68 -11.49
C LEU A 301 21.35 -5.52 -11.55
N ASP A 302 20.79 -5.60 -12.75
CA ASP A 302 19.36 -5.46 -13.03
C ASP A 302 18.54 -6.70 -12.63
N ARG A 303 18.65 -7.11 -11.36
CA ARG A 303 17.88 -8.19 -10.71
C ARG A 303 17.20 -7.64 -9.47
N ALA A 304 15.86 -7.60 -9.46
CA ALA A 304 15.09 -7.09 -8.34
C ALA A 304 14.56 -8.23 -7.45
N ALA A 305 15.03 -8.29 -6.20
CA ALA A 305 14.54 -9.24 -5.21
C ALA A 305 13.16 -8.86 -4.67
N GLN A 306 12.47 -9.82 -4.04
CA GLN A 306 11.19 -9.61 -3.36
C GLN A 306 11.09 -10.48 -2.09
N LYS A 307 10.29 -10.01 -1.11
CA LYS A 307 10.01 -10.75 0.14
C LYS A 307 8.60 -11.40 0.16
N GLY A 308 7.87 -11.39 -0.96
CA GLY A 308 6.61 -12.10 -1.15
C GLY A 308 5.33 -11.27 -0.96
N THR A 309 5.38 -10.10 -0.34
CA THR A 309 4.16 -9.28 -0.06
C THR A 309 3.42 -8.84 -1.33
N GLY A 310 4.14 -8.42 -2.37
CA GLY A 310 3.54 -8.10 -3.68
C GLY A 310 2.89 -9.32 -4.35
N LYS A 311 3.56 -10.50 -4.26
CA LYS A 311 2.98 -11.76 -4.72
C LYS A 311 1.67 -12.09 -3.98
N TRP A 312 1.64 -11.96 -2.65
CA TRP A 312 0.42 -12.22 -1.87
C TRP A 312 -0.70 -11.23 -2.21
N THR A 313 -0.37 -9.95 -2.48
CA THR A 313 -1.34 -8.96 -2.95
C THR A 313 -2.00 -9.42 -4.25
N SER A 314 -1.20 -9.86 -5.24
CA SER A 314 -1.70 -10.37 -6.52
C SER A 314 -2.51 -11.66 -6.37
N GLN A 315 -2.06 -12.60 -5.55
CA GLN A 315 -2.79 -13.84 -5.26
C GLN A 315 -4.16 -13.55 -4.62
N SER A 316 -4.18 -12.69 -3.61
CA SER A 316 -5.42 -12.30 -2.95
C SER A 316 -6.38 -11.56 -3.90
N ALA A 317 -5.85 -10.74 -4.83
CA ALA A 317 -6.68 -10.08 -5.83
C ALA A 317 -7.38 -11.08 -6.78
N LEU A 318 -6.66 -12.15 -7.19
CA LEU A 318 -7.22 -13.24 -7.98
C LEU A 318 -8.28 -14.02 -7.19
N ASP A 319 -7.99 -14.34 -5.91
CA ASP A 319 -8.94 -15.01 -5.01
C ASP A 319 -10.25 -14.20 -4.84
N LEU A 320 -10.14 -12.87 -4.78
CA LEU A 320 -11.26 -11.93 -4.60
C LEU A 320 -11.93 -11.48 -5.91
N GLY A 321 -11.41 -11.88 -7.07
CA GLY A 321 -11.92 -11.44 -8.37
C GLY A 321 -11.71 -9.93 -8.63
N VAL A 322 -10.66 -9.33 -8.08
CA VAL A 322 -10.35 -7.90 -8.26
C VAL A 322 -9.31 -7.71 -9.36
N PRO A 323 -9.57 -6.87 -10.38
CA PRO A 323 -8.59 -6.59 -11.42
C PRO A 323 -7.44 -5.73 -10.88
N LEU A 324 -6.26 -6.32 -10.77
CA LEU A 324 -5.04 -5.70 -10.23
C LEU A 324 -3.86 -5.78 -11.23
N PRO A 325 -4.06 -5.46 -12.53
CA PRO A 325 -3.05 -5.75 -13.55
C PRO A 325 -1.73 -5.00 -13.32
N LEU A 326 -1.74 -3.72 -12.94
CA LEU A 326 -0.51 -2.94 -12.78
C LEU A 326 0.37 -3.47 -11.64
N ILE A 327 -0.22 -3.72 -10.47
CA ILE A 327 0.53 -4.26 -9.31
C ILE A 327 1.05 -5.66 -9.62
N THR A 328 0.27 -6.48 -10.32
CA THR A 328 0.67 -7.84 -10.73
C THR A 328 1.80 -7.79 -11.76
N GLU A 329 1.75 -6.87 -12.73
CA GLU A 329 2.85 -6.65 -13.67
C GLU A 329 4.14 -6.23 -12.97
N ALA A 330 4.07 -5.40 -11.93
CA ALA A 330 5.25 -5.06 -11.13
C ALA A 330 5.88 -6.30 -10.46
N VAL A 331 5.08 -7.29 -10.06
CA VAL A 331 5.57 -8.57 -9.55
C VAL A 331 6.22 -9.38 -10.68
N PHE A 332 5.57 -9.51 -11.84
CA PHE A 332 6.12 -10.24 -12.98
C PHE A 332 7.38 -9.58 -13.55
N ALA A 333 7.47 -8.25 -13.59
CA ALA A 333 8.69 -7.55 -13.99
C ALA A 333 9.88 -7.92 -13.10
N ARG A 334 9.69 -8.04 -11.77
CA ARG A 334 10.74 -8.54 -10.85
C ARG A 334 11.10 -9.99 -11.12
N VAL A 335 10.12 -10.87 -11.38
CA VAL A 335 10.36 -12.28 -11.73
C VAL A 335 11.16 -12.34 -13.03
N LEU A 336 10.74 -11.62 -14.08
CA LEU A 336 11.47 -11.56 -15.34
C LEU A 336 12.90 -11.01 -15.16
N SER A 337 13.08 -10.00 -14.29
CA SER A 337 14.41 -9.46 -14.01
C SER A 337 15.38 -10.51 -13.42
N SER A 338 14.86 -11.50 -12.69
CA SER A 338 15.67 -12.55 -12.08
C SER A 338 16.23 -13.58 -13.10
N LEU A 339 15.64 -13.68 -14.29
CA LEU A 339 16.08 -14.55 -15.38
C LEU A 339 17.25 -13.93 -16.17
N LYS A 340 18.28 -13.42 -15.48
CA LYS A 340 19.33 -12.59 -16.10
C LYS A 340 20.07 -13.30 -17.22
N ASP A 341 20.52 -14.50 -17.00
CA ASP A 341 21.33 -15.25 -17.98
C ASP A 341 20.50 -15.63 -19.21
N GLU A 342 19.24 -16.04 -19.00
CA GLU A 342 18.28 -16.30 -20.08
C GLU A 342 18.00 -15.04 -20.91
N ARG A 343 17.79 -13.88 -20.25
CA ARG A 343 17.57 -12.58 -20.95
C ARG A 343 18.80 -12.15 -21.73
N VAL A 344 20.00 -12.39 -21.22
CA VAL A 344 21.25 -12.12 -21.95
C VAL A 344 21.33 -12.98 -23.20
N ALA A 345 21.10 -14.29 -23.08
CA ALA A 345 21.08 -15.20 -24.23
C ALA A 345 20.01 -14.76 -25.26
N ALA A 346 18.79 -14.46 -24.79
CA ALA A 346 17.70 -14.00 -25.66
C ALA A 346 18.05 -12.68 -26.40
N SER A 347 18.77 -11.76 -25.75
CA SER A 347 19.16 -10.48 -26.36
C SER A 347 20.11 -10.61 -27.56
N HIS A 348 20.87 -11.72 -27.63
CA HIS A 348 21.73 -12.04 -28.77
C HIS A 348 20.98 -12.69 -29.94
N TYR A 349 19.81 -13.26 -29.66
CA TYR A 349 19.03 -14.01 -30.66
C TYR A 349 17.79 -13.25 -31.15
N LEU A 350 17.07 -12.57 -30.23
CA LEU A 350 15.86 -11.83 -30.55
C LEU A 350 16.19 -10.37 -30.86
N HIS A 351 15.82 -9.92 -32.05
CA HIS A 351 16.08 -8.54 -32.49
C HIS A 351 14.91 -7.60 -32.19
N GLY A 352 15.23 -6.43 -31.65
CA GLY A 352 14.27 -5.36 -31.42
C GLY A 352 14.01 -4.48 -32.66
N PRO A 353 13.27 -3.35 -32.49
CA PRO A 353 12.96 -2.43 -33.58
C PRO A 353 14.21 -1.86 -34.26
N LYS A 354 14.14 -1.63 -35.58
CA LYS A 354 15.22 -1.00 -36.34
C LYS A 354 15.38 0.49 -36.01
N THR A 355 14.27 1.20 -35.76
CA THR A 355 14.25 2.62 -35.38
C THR A 355 14.64 2.78 -33.92
N LYS A 356 15.72 3.52 -33.66
CA LYS A 356 16.25 3.74 -32.30
C LYS A 356 16.23 5.20 -31.83
N ALA A 357 15.84 6.14 -32.71
CA ALA A 357 15.89 7.57 -32.41
C ALA A 357 14.50 8.17 -32.18
N PHE A 358 14.35 8.88 -31.07
CA PHE A 358 13.20 9.74 -30.82
C PHE A 358 13.29 11.01 -31.68
N LYS A 359 12.21 11.39 -32.36
CA LYS A 359 12.15 12.54 -33.26
C LYS A 359 11.26 13.69 -32.79
N GLY A 360 10.72 13.61 -31.57
CA GLY A 360 9.84 14.63 -31.00
C GLY A 360 10.55 15.72 -30.19
N ASP A 361 9.78 16.65 -29.63
CA ASP A 361 10.29 17.65 -28.69
C ASP A 361 10.64 16.97 -27.36
N ARG A 362 11.90 17.03 -26.97
CA ARG A 362 12.44 16.41 -25.75
C ARG A 362 11.81 16.97 -24.48
N LYS A 363 11.56 18.27 -24.41
CA LYS A 363 10.97 18.92 -23.22
C LYS A 363 9.50 18.53 -23.08
N ALA A 364 8.75 18.55 -24.17
CA ALA A 364 7.37 18.11 -24.19
C ALA A 364 7.24 16.64 -23.78
N PHE A 365 8.14 15.78 -24.28
CA PHE A 365 8.13 14.36 -23.94
C PHE A 365 8.50 14.08 -22.48
N ILE A 366 9.45 14.82 -21.88
CA ILE A 366 9.73 14.75 -20.43
C ILE A 366 8.48 15.09 -19.61
N GLU A 367 7.72 16.10 -20.05
CA GLU A 367 6.45 16.46 -19.40
C GLU A 367 5.38 15.37 -19.61
N SER A 368 5.33 14.73 -20.78
CA SER A 368 4.44 13.58 -21.02
C SER A 368 4.80 12.41 -20.10
N VAL A 369 6.09 12.10 -19.90
CA VAL A 369 6.53 11.06 -18.94
C VAL A 369 6.13 11.42 -17.51
N ARG A 370 6.25 12.68 -17.08
CA ARG A 370 5.79 13.14 -15.78
C ARG A 370 4.29 12.88 -15.57
N ARG A 371 3.47 13.28 -16.54
CA ARG A 371 2.00 13.09 -16.50
C ARG A 371 1.63 11.61 -16.54
N ALA A 372 2.31 10.84 -17.37
CA ALA A 372 2.13 9.39 -17.45
C ALA A 372 2.42 8.71 -16.11
N LEU A 373 3.55 9.07 -15.48
CA LEU A 373 3.93 8.56 -14.16
C LEU A 373 2.86 8.90 -13.11
N TYR A 374 2.42 10.15 -13.04
CA TYR A 374 1.43 10.57 -12.05
C TYR A 374 0.10 9.86 -12.21
N LEU A 375 -0.44 9.78 -13.44
CA LEU A 375 -1.68 9.04 -13.70
C LEU A 375 -1.54 7.55 -13.38
N SER A 376 -0.43 6.93 -13.76
CA SER A 376 -0.22 5.51 -13.50
C SER A 376 -0.07 5.20 -12.00
N LYS A 377 0.52 6.11 -11.22
CA LYS A 377 0.52 6.02 -9.75
C LYS A 377 -0.91 6.07 -9.19
N ILE A 378 -1.76 7.00 -9.67
CA ILE A 378 -3.17 7.05 -9.27
C ILE A 378 -3.88 5.71 -9.59
N VAL A 379 -3.63 5.12 -10.75
CA VAL A 379 -4.19 3.81 -11.13
C VAL A 379 -3.71 2.71 -10.18
N SER A 380 -2.43 2.69 -9.80
CA SER A 380 -1.88 1.72 -8.83
C SER A 380 -2.60 1.79 -7.48
N TYR A 381 -2.79 3.01 -6.95
CA TYR A 381 -3.54 3.22 -5.70
C TYR A 381 -5.02 2.87 -5.86
N ALA A 382 -5.65 3.24 -6.99
CA ALA A 382 -7.04 2.89 -7.27
C ALA A 382 -7.26 1.37 -7.25
N GLN A 383 -6.35 0.59 -7.82
CA GLN A 383 -6.37 -0.88 -7.76
C GLN A 383 -6.22 -1.38 -6.32
N GLY A 384 -5.26 -0.87 -5.56
CA GLY A 384 -5.04 -1.26 -4.17
C GLY A 384 -6.25 -0.96 -3.28
N PHE A 385 -6.86 0.22 -3.40
CA PHE A 385 -8.06 0.58 -2.63
C PHE A 385 -9.29 -0.24 -3.05
N ALA A 386 -9.43 -0.57 -4.33
CA ALA A 386 -10.47 -1.49 -4.79
C ALA A 386 -10.31 -2.89 -4.15
N GLN A 387 -9.07 -3.37 -4.03
CA GLN A 387 -8.77 -4.63 -3.35
C GLN A 387 -9.08 -4.57 -1.85
N LEU A 388 -8.72 -3.49 -1.15
CA LEU A 388 -9.09 -3.29 0.25
C LEU A 388 -10.60 -3.34 0.44
N ARG A 389 -11.36 -2.73 -0.47
CA ARG A 389 -12.83 -2.75 -0.43
C ARG A 389 -13.39 -4.16 -0.62
N ALA A 390 -12.88 -4.93 -1.58
CA ALA A 390 -13.31 -6.31 -1.79
C ALA A 390 -12.98 -7.19 -0.58
N ALA A 391 -11.78 -7.04 -0.01
CA ALA A 391 -11.39 -7.76 1.20
C ALA A 391 -12.24 -7.39 2.42
N ALA A 392 -12.60 -6.11 2.56
CA ALA A 392 -13.50 -5.68 3.64
C ALA A 392 -14.87 -6.36 3.56
N GLN A 393 -15.38 -6.61 2.36
CA GLN A 393 -16.62 -7.34 2.13
C GLN A 393 -16.46 -8.84 2.41
N GLU A 394 -15.40 -9.46 1.88
CA GLU A 394 -15.13 -10.90 2.04
C GLU A 394 -14.91 -11.29 3.51
N TYR A 395 -14.06 -10.54 4.21
CA TYR A 395 -13.69 -10.83 5.59
C TYR A 395 -14.54 -10.09 6.63
N GLN A 396 -15.57 -9.35 6.22
CA GLN A 396 -16.47 -8.57 7.08
C GLN A 396 -15.74 -7.53 7.94
N TRP A 397 -14.62 -6.98 7.45
CA TRP A 397 -13.87 -5.93 8.13
C TRP A 397 -14.49 -4.56 7.88
N LYS A 398 -14.46 -3.71 8.91
CA LYS A 398 -14.91 -2.31 8.84
C LYS A 398 -13.72 -1.39 8.56
N LEU A 399 -13.18 -1.44 7.34
CA LEU A 399 -12.06 -0.61 6.94
C LEU A 399 -12.50 0.85 6.69
N ASP A 400 -11.76 1.80 7.25
CA ASP A 400 -11.87 3.23 6.91
C ASP A 400 -10.76 3.61 5.91
N TYR A 401 -11.12 3.70 4.64
CA TYR A 401 -10.17 3.94 3.55
C TYR A 401 -9.52 5.33 3.64
N GLY A 402 -10.26 6.33 4.10
CA GLY A 402 -9.74 7.67 4.34
C GLY A 402 -8.67 7.67 5.43
N THR A 403 -8.91 6.96 6.53
CA THR A 403 -7.95 6.78 7.61
C THR A 403 -6.74 5.95 7.16
N ILE A 404 -6.93 4.92 6.33
CA ILE A 404 -5.82 4.15 5.74
C ILE A 404 -4.89 5.07 4.93
N ALA A 405 -5.45 5.90 4.02
CA ALA A 405 -4.67 6.87 3.26
C ALA A 405 -3.98 7.89 4.19
N LYS A 406 -4.67 8.35 5.22
CA LYS A 406 -4.18 9.34 6.20
C LYS A 406 -2.92 8.86 6.91
N ILE A 407 -2.87 7.60 7.38
CA ILE A 407 -1.71 7.08 8.10
C ILE A 407 -0.51 6.77 7.20
N TRP A 408 -0.69 6.73 5.88
CA TRP A 408 0.40 6.55 4.93
C TRP A 408 1.11 7.87 4.55
N ARG A 409 0.63 9.03 5.03
CA ARG A 409 1.23 10.35 4.76
C ARG A 409 2.58 10.60 5.43
N GLY A 410 2.98 9.77 6.39
CA GLY A 410 4.27 9.84 7.06
C GLY A 410 4.76 8.46 7.48
N GLY A 411 6.07 8.30 7.68
CA GLY A 411 6.67 7.08 8.21
C GLY A 411 6.49 5.83 7.35
N CYS A 412 6.28 5.97 6.03
CA CYS A 412 6.16 4.82 5.14
C CYS A 412 6.83 5.06 3.78
N ILE A 413 7.10 3.96 3.08
CA ILE A 413 7.81 3.98 1.79
C ILE A 413 6.97 4.62 0.68
N ILE A 414 5.65 4.51 0.73
CA ILE A 414 4.74 5.10 -0.27
C ILE A 414 4.24 6.50 0.10
N ARG A 415 4.86 7.15 1.09
CA ARG A 415 4.55 8.54 1.46
C ARG A 415 4.55 9.42 0.22
N ALA A 416 3.42 10.09 -0.06
CA ALA A 416 3.22 10.93 -1.23
C ALA A 416 2.21 12.05 -0.92
N ARG A 417 2.36 13.17 -1.62
CA ARG A 417 1.50 14.35 -1.45
C ARG A 417 0.02 14.05 -1.69
N PHE A 418 -0.30 13.30 -2.74
CA PHE A 418 -1.69 13.01 -3.12
C PHE A 418 -2.43 12.03 -2.19
N LEU A 419 -1.78 11.48 -1.16
CA LEU A 419 -2.46 10.71 -0.12
C LEU A 419 -3.47 11.55 0.66
N GLN A 420 -3.24 12.86 0.75
CA GLN A 420 -4.25 13.78 1.30
C GLN A 420 -5.49 13.83 0.40
N ASP A 421 -5.30 13.89 -0.92
CA ASP A 421 -6.43 13.91 -1.86
C ASP A 421 -7.24 12.59 -1.79
N ILE A 422 -6.59 11.44 -1.54
CA ILE A 422 -7.27 10.16 -1.29
C ILE A 422 -8.06 10.21 0.02
N THR A 423 -7.45 10.74 1.09
CA THR A 423 -8.13 10.93 2.38
C THR A 423 -9.39 11.76 2.22
N ASP A 424 -9.29 12.87 1.50
CA ASP A 424 -10.41 13.78 1.27
C ASP A 424 -11.48 13.17 0.35
N ALA A 425 -11.09 12.39 -0.64
CA ALA A 425 -12.02 11.67 -1.52
C ALA A 425 -12.92 10.71 -0.73
N TYR A 426 -12.35 9.87 0.13
CA TYR A 426 -13.12 8.93 0.97
C TYR A 426 -13.87 9.63 2.11
N LYS A 427 -13.40 10.76 2.60
CA LYS A 427 -14.13 11.59 3.56
C LYS A 427 -15.38 12.21 2.93
N HIS A 428 -15.32 12.52 1.62
CA HIS A 428 -16.47 13.04 0.86
C HIS A 428 -17.46 11.93 0.48
N ASP A 429 -16.95 10.75 0.09
CA ASP A 429 -17.75 9.59 -0.29
C ASP A 429 -17.09 8.30 0.25
N ASP A 430 -17.59 7.81 1.37
CA ASP A 430 -17.10 6.60 2.03
C ASP A 430 -17.39 5.31 1.22
N LYS A 431 -18.31 5.40 0.24
CA LYS A 431 -18.70 4.31 -0.66
C LYS A 431 -18.05 4.39 -2.04
N LEU A 432 -17.12 5.31 -2.23
CA LEU A 432 -16.42 5.51 -3.51
C LEU A 432 -15.90 4.17 -4.05
N ALA A 433 -16.42 3.77 -5.20
CA ALA A 433 -16.12 2.46 -5.78
C ALA A 433 -14.67 2.36 -6.29
N ASN A 434 -14.14 3.46 -6.80
CA ASN A 434 -12.78 3.54 -7.35
C ASN A 434 -12.29 4.98 -7.30
N LEU A 435 -11.01 5.20 -7.00
CA LEU A 435 -10.43 6.54 -6.94
C LEU A 435 -10.57 7.33 -8.25
N LEU A 436 -10.57 6.66 -9.40
CA LEU A 436 -10.76 7.32 -10.71
C LEU A 436 -12.13 7.98 -10.86
N LEU A 437 -13.12 7.61 -10.03
CA LEU A 437 -14.45 8.24 -9.99
C LEU A 437 -14.51 9.47 -9.08
N ALA A 438 -13.51 9.68 -8.21
CA ALA A 438 -13.42 10.90 -7.43
C ALA A 438 -13.13 12.09 -8.34
N PRO A 439 -13.82 13.25 -8.17
CA PRO A 439 -13.70 14.39 -9.08
C PRO A 439 -12.27 14.88 -9.31
N THR A 440 -11.43 14.88 -8.26
CA THR A 440 -10.01 15.27 -8.34
C THR A 440 -9.23 14.35 -9.26
N PHE A 441 -9.32 13.03 -9.04
CA PHE A 441 -8.56 12.05 -9.80
C PHE A 441 -9.14 11.82 -11.20
N GLY A 442 -10.46 11.89 -11.35
CA GLY A 442 -11.12 11.81 -12.67
C GLY A 442 -10.68 12.93 -13.61
N LYS A 443 -10.57 14.17 -13.12
CA LYS A 443 -10.05 15.31 -13.90
C LYS A 443 -8.58 15.10 -14.32
N VAL A 444 -7.75 14.58 -13.43
CA VAL A 444 -6.36 14.25 -13.74
C VAL A 444 -6.30 13.17 -14.81
N ALA A 445 -7.09 12.10 -14.65
CA ALA A 445 -7.11 11.00 -15.62
C ALA A 445 -7.52 11.47 -17.01
N GLN A 446 -8.57 12.26 -17.12
CA GLN A 446 -9.01 12.85 -18.39
C GLN A 446 -7.91 13.71 -19.04
N LYS A 447 -7.21 14.51 -18.24
CA LYS A 447 -6.18 15.44 -18.73
C LYS A 447 -4.86 14.74 -19.12
N TYR A 448 -4.51 13.63 -18.42
CA TYR A 448 -3.18 13.02 -18.54
C TYR A 448 -3.16 11.72 -19.34
N GLN A 449 -4.32 11.14 -19.70
CA GLN A 449 -4.38 9.89 -20.44
C GLN A 449 -3.72 9.97 -21.83
N GLU A 450 -3.77 11.11 -22.52
CA GLU A 450 -3.07 11.31 -23.81
C GLU A 450 -1.55 11.22 -23.65
N ALA A 451 -1.00 11.84 -22.59
CA ALA A 451 0.42 11.76 -22.30
C ALA A 451 0.87 10.32 -21.99
N LEU A 452 0.05 9.56 -21.26
CA LEU A 452 0.33 8.15 -21.00
C LEU A 452 0.32 7.32 -22.27
N ARG A 453 -0.63 7.56 -23.20
CA ARG A 453 -0.66 6.91 -24.53
C ARG A 453 0.58 7.24 -25.35
N GLU A 454 0.98 8.50 -25.39
CA GLU A 454 2.18 8.94 -26.10
C GLU A 454 3.44 8.22 -25.59
N VAL A 455 3.59 8.15 -24.27
CA VAL A 455 4.74 7.48 -23.62
C VAL A 455 4.76 5.98 -23.95
N VAL A 456 3.64 5.28 -23.78
CA VAL A 456 3.51 3.84 -24.08
C VAL A 456 3.77 3.58 -25.56
N ALA A 457 3.11 4.31 -26.46
CA ALA A 457 3.28 4.14 -27.91
C ALA A 457 4.73 4.39 -28.34
N THR A 458 5.38 5.40 -27.78
CA THR A 458 6.78 5.73 -28.08
C THR A 458 7.71 4.64 -27.56
N ALA A 459 7.54 4.21 -26.31
CA ALA A 459 8.36 3.16 -25.71
C ALA A 459 8.26 1.84 -26.49
N VAL A 460 7.04 1.40 -26.84
CA VAL A 460 6.80 0.17 -27.62
C VAL A 460 7.45 0.26 -29.01
N ARG A 461 7.31 1.37 -29.72
CA ARG A 461 7.94 1.57 -31.04
C ARG A 461 9.46 1.52 -31.00
N LEU A 462 10.05 1.91 -29.87
CA LEU A 462 11.50 1.94 -29.68
C LEU A 462 12.04 0.72 -28.94
N GLY A 463 11.18 -0.24 -28.59
CA GLY A 463 11.56 -1.49 -27.93
C GLY A 463 11.96 -1.31 -26.45
N VAL A 464 11.47 -0.27 -25.79
CA VAL A 464 11.67 -0.03 -24.37
C VAL A 464 10.49 -0.66 -23.60
N PRO A 465 10.73 -1.66 -22.72
CA PRO A 465 9.65 -2.31 -22.00
C PRO A 465 9.04 -1.39 -20.93
N VAL A 466 7.71 -1.28 -20.94
CA VAL A 466 6.92 -0.45 -20.02
C VAL A 466 5.64 -1.19 -19.59
N PRO A 467 5.76 -2.38 -18.97
CA PRO A 467 4.59 -3.19 -18.60
C PRO A 467 3.66 -2.47 -17.61
N GLY A 468 4.18 -1.73 -16.64
CA GLY A 468 3.38 -0.98 -15.68
C GLY A 468 2.59 0.15 -16.33
N PHE A 469 3.21 0.98 -17.17
CA PHE A 469 2.51 2.02 -17.94
C PHE A 469 1.48 1.43 -18.91
N SER A 470 1.83 0.33 -19.58
CA SER A 470 0.92 -0.38 -20.49
C SER A 470 -0.30 -0.93 -19.75
N SER A 471 -0.09 -1.53 -18.58
CA SER A 471 -1.18 -2.02 -17.73
C SER A 471 -2.04 -0.90 -17.17
N ALA A 472 -1.44 0.26 -16.84
CA ALA A 472 -2.17 1.42 -16.37
C ALA A 472 -3.17 1.95 -17.41
N ILE A 473 -2.72 2.14 -18.66
CA ILE A 473 -3.62 2.65 -19.71
C ILE A 473 -4.66 1.59 -20.12
N ALA A 474 -4.30 0.31 -20.16
CA ALA A 474 -5.23 -0.78 -20.45
C ALA A 474 -6.33 -0.87 -19.37
N TYR A 475 -5.95 -0.75 -18.08
CA TYR A 475 -6.91 -0.71 -16.98
C TYR A 475 -7.85 0.50 -17.09
N TYR A 476 -7.31 1.70 -17.33
CA TYR A 476 -8.10 2.91 -17.51
C TYR A 476 -9.11 2.77 -18.64
N ASP A 477 -8.68 2.26 -19.80
CA ASP A 477 -9.57 2.07 -20.96
C ASP A 477 -10.62 1.01 -20.70
N GLY A 478 -10.26 -0.12 -20.11
CA GLY A 478 -11.19 -1.17 -19.74
C GLY A 478 -12.23 -0.68 -18.71
N TYR A 479 -11.76 0.04 -17.68
CA TYR A 479 -12.63 0.50 -16.59
C TYR A 479 -13.68 1.53 -17.05
N ARG A 480 -13.35 2.40 -18.02
CA ARG A 480 -14.27 3.40 -18.56
C ARG A 480 -15.10 2.91 -19.76
N SER A 481 -14.88 1.68 -20.21
CA SER A 481 -15.60 1.15 -21.38
C SER A 481 -16.95 0.57 -20.95
N GLU A 482 -18.04 1.11 -21.50
CA GLU A 482 -19.38 0.59 -21.27
C GLU A 482 -19.53 -0.86 -21.76
N ARG A 483 -18.85 -1.21 -22.86
CA ARG A 483 -18.88 -2.54 -23.45
C ARG A 483 -17.48 -3.07 -23.72
N LEU A 484 -17.20 -4.23 -23.18
CA LEU A 484 -15.94 -4.95 -23.38
C LEU A 484 -16.10 -6.11 -24.36
N PRO A 485 -15.02 -6.61 -24.99
CA PRO A 485 -15.06 -7.75 -25.91
C PRO A 485 -15.29 -9.09 -25.18
N ALA A 486 -15.61 -9.06 -23.88
CA ALA A 486 -15.96 -10.23 -23.08
C ALA A 486 -17.21 -10.97 -23.59
N ASN A 487 -18.07 -10.31 -24.35
CA ASN A 487 -19.20 -10.93 -25.04
C ASN A 487 -18.76 -12.04 -25.99
N LEU A 488 -17.64 -11.89 -26.71
CA LEU A 488 -17.10 -12.94 -27.58
C LEU A 488 -16.57 -14.13 -26.75
N ILE A 489 -15.87 -13.85 -25.65
CA ILE A 489 -15.42 -14.91 -24.73
C ILE A 489 -16.61 -15.71 -24.21
N GLN A 490 -17.69 -15.04 -23.79
CA GLN A 490 -18.88 -15.72 -23.29
C GLN A 490 -19.63 -16.50 -24.38
N ALA A 491 -19.68 -15.98 -25.61
CA ALA A 491 -20.23 -16.70 -26.76
C ALA A 491 -19.41 -17.97 -27.08
N GLN A 492 -18.08 -17.89 -27.05
CA GLN A 492 -17.21 -19.07 -27.23
C GLN A 492 -17.45 -20.12 -26.14
N ARG A 493 -17.59 -19.69 -24.87
CA ARG A 493 -17.89 -20.58 -23.76
C ARG A 493 -19.25 -21.27 -23.92
N ASP A 494 -20.24 -20.56 -24.42
CA ASP A 494 -21.57 -21.11 -24.70
C ASP A 494 -21.52 -22.11 -25.85
N LEU A 495 -20.82 -21.80 -26.94
CA LEU A 495 -20.69 -22.66 -28.10
C LEU A 495 -20.02 -24.00 -27.77
N PHE A 496 -18.88 -23.98 -27.08
CA PHE A 496 -18.12 -25.20 -26.81
C PHE A 496 -18.59 -25.98 -25.58
N GLY A 497 -19.33 -25.36 -24.66
CA GLY A 497 -19.62 -25.98 -23.37
C GLY A 497 -20.98 -25.65 -22.78
N ALA A 498 -21.87 -25.03 -23.52
CA ALA A 498 -23.23 -24.62 -23.05
C ALA A 498 -23.19 -23.83 -21.71
N HIS A 499 -22.15 -22.99 -21.54
CA HIS A 499 -21.95 -22.22 -20.30
C HIS A 499 -22.92 -21.05 -20.13
N THR A 500 -23.86 -20.90 -21.06
CA THR A 500 -24.88 -19.86 -21.09
C THR A 500 -24.34 -18.43 -21.17
N PHE A 501 -25.18 -17.48 -21.45
CA PHE A 501 -24.85 -16.05 -21.46
C PHE A 501 -26.06 -15.22 -21.04
N GLU A 502 -25.79 -14.04 -20.49
CA GLU A 502 -26.80 -13.01 -20.24
C GLU A 502 -26.96 -12.12 -21.49
N ARG A 503 -28.14 -11.52 -21.66
CA ARG A 503 -28.42 -10.62 -22.77
C ARG A 503 -28.56 -9.17 -22.29
N ILE A 504 -28.29 -8.23 -23.19
CA ILE A 504 -28.45 -6.79 -22.92
C ILE A 504 -29.88 -6.29 -23.01
N ASP A 505 -30.76 -7.06 -23.65
CA ASP A 505 -32.16 -6.68 -24.00
C ASP A 505 -33.20 -7.39 -23.14
N LYS A 506 -32.84 -8.42 -22.39
CA LYS A 506 -33.74 -9.14 -21.47
C LYS A 506 -32.97 -9.88 -20.38
N LEU A 507 -33.61 -10.00 -19.21
CA LEU A 507 -33.06 -10.72 -18.07
C LEU A 507 -33.10 -12.24 -18.28
N GLY A 508 -32.18 -12.96 -17.65
CA GLY A 508 -32.07 -14.41 -17.63
C GLY A 508 -30.77 -14.92 -18.22
N SER A 509 -30.59 -16.23 -18.13
CA SER A 509 -29.45 -16.96 -18.68
C SER A 509 -29.91 -17.75 -19.90
N PHE A 510 -29.18 -17.69 -21.00
CA PHE A 510 -29.54 -18.21 -22.31
C PHE A 510 -28.44 -19.11 -22.85
N HIS A 511 -28.88 -20.13 -23.63
CA HIS A 511 -28.00 -20.94 -24.47
C HIS A 511 -28.49 -20.81 -25.91
N ALA A 512 -27.58 -20.64 -26.84
CA ALA A 512 -27.95 -20.53 -28.27
C ALA A 512 -27.78 -21.88 -28.98
N ASN A 513 -28.65 -22.12 -29.97
CA ASN A 513 -28.33 -23.12 -30.97
C ASN A 513 -27.34 -22.51 -31.95
N TRP A 514 -26.09 -23.02 -31.96
CA TRP A 514 -25.00 -22.51 -32.77
C TRP A 514 -24.84 -23.23 -34.12
N ASN A 515 -25.70 -24.25 -34.41
CA ASN A 515 -25.72 -25.03 -35.66
C ASN A 515 -26.68 -24.43 -36.66
#